data_9edf2f771c0c3aecec2d01df3270a9c2
#
_entry.id   9edf2f771c0c3aecec2d01df3270a9c2
#
_cell.length_a   1.000
_cell.length_b   1.000
_cell.length_c   1.000
_cell.angle_alpha   90.00
_cell.angle_beta   90.00
_cell.angle_gamma   90.00
#
_symmetry.space_group_name_H-M   'P 1'
#
loop_
_entity.id
_entity.type
_entity.pdbx_description
1 polymer ?
#
loop_
_entity_poly.entity_id
_entity_poly.type
_entity_poly.pdbx_seq_one_letter_code
_entity_poly.pdbx_strand_id
1 'polypeptide(L)'
;MEPFKSPEVDTTREHETLKKVRPSWDEYFMRISHEVATRSTCPRLAVGAVIVRDKRILTTGYNGSPSGLPHCDDVGCLIRIVDGRESCQRTLHAEQNAIIQAAYHGVSVTGASIYCTHQPCLMCVKMIMNAGIGEVRYAGGYPDPLAMELAAEGGLQMVRF
;
A
#
# COMPACT_ATOMS: atom_id res chain seq x y z
N MET A 1 -59.10 -20.20 39.07
CA MET A 1 -57.85 -20.55 38.38
C MET A 1 -57.94 -19.85 37.01
N GLU A 2 -57.38 -18.61 36.95
CA GLU A 2 -57.41 -17.83 35.73
C GLU A 2 -56.36 -18.36 34.74
N PRO A 3 -56.62 -18.38 33.43
CA PRO A 3 -55.66 -18.82 32.44
C PRO A 3 -54.55 -17.79 32.25
N PHE A 4 -53.30 -18.25 32.24
CA PHE A 4 -52.09 -17.49 32.01
C PHE A 4 -52.11 -16.90 30.61
N LYS A 5 -52.18 -15.54 30.49
CA LYS A 5 -52.03 -14.83 29.22
C LYS A 5 -50.54 -14.68 28.94
N SER A 6 -50.08 -15.29 27.85
CA SER A 6 -48.76 -15.05 27.32
C SER A 6 -48.60 -13.58 26.90
N PRO A 7 -47.45 -12.93 27.15
CA PRO A 7 -47.23 -11.58 26.68
C PRO A 7 -47.20 -11.57 25.13
N GLU A 8 -48.00 -10.67 24.55
CA GLU A 8 -47.94 -10.39 23.11
C GLU A 8 -46.52 -9.84 22.78
N VAL A 9 -45.82 -10.56 21.90
CA VAL A 9 -44.54 -10.10 21.36
C VAL A 9 -44.88 -8.98 20.34
N ASP A 10 -44.49 -7.76 20.70
CA ASP A 10 -44.56 -6.61 19.79
C ASP A 10 -43.61 -6.84 18.61
N THR A 11 -44.15 -7.22 17.45
CA THR A 11 -43.40 -7.47 16.22
C THR A 11 -43.16 -6.21 15.39
N THR A 12 -43.42 -5.01 15.94
CA THR A 12 -43.21 -3.72 15.27
C THR A 12 -41.84 -3.07 15.56
N ARG A 13 -40.81 -3.85 15.90
CA ARG A 13 -39.47 -3.31 15.81
C ARG A 13 -39.12 -3.17 14.34
N GLU A 14 -39.34 -1.97 13.83
CA GLU A 14 -38.84 -1.51 12.55
C GLU A 14 -37.32 -1.87 12.48
N HIS A 15 -36.99 -2.80 11.62
CA HIS A 15 -35.63 -3.04 11.19
C HIS A 15 -35.16 -1.78 10.45
N GLU A 16 -34.77 -0.77 11.19
CA GLU A 16 -33.97 0.32 10.69
C GLU A 16 -32.65 -0.33 10.23
N THR A 17 -32.61 -0.75 8.99
CA THR A 17 -31.42 -1.31 8.35
C THR A 17 -30.40 -0.17 8.31
N LEU A 18 -29.55 -0.09 9.33
CA LEU A 18 -28.35 0.73 9.33
C LEU A 18 -27.57 0.35 8.06
N LYS A 19 -27.74 1.12 6.99
CA LYS A 19 -26.96 0.94 5.75
C LYS A 19 -25.50 1.07 6.13
N LYS A 20 -24.80 -0.06 6.18
CA LYS A 20 -23.36 -0.08 6.42
C LYS A 20 -22.68 0.76 5.34
N VAL A 21 -22.12 1.91 5.71
CA VAL A 21 -21.33 2.74 4.81
C VAL A 21 -20.05 1.97 4.48
N ARG A 22 -19.92 1.59 3.21
CA ARG A 22 -18.71 0.92 2.72
C ARG A 22 -17.69 1.98 2.35
N PRO A 23 -16.40 1.80 2.68
CA PRO A 23 -15.35 2.67 2.18
C PRO A 23 -15.29 2.61 0.64
N SER A 24 -14.84 3.68 0.02
CA SER A 24 -14.48 3.65 -1.40
C SER A 24 -13.39 2.62 -1.66
N TRP A 25 -13.20 2.20 -2.91
CA TRP A 25 -12.13 1.27 -3.25
C TRP A 25 -10.75 1.86 -2.96
N ASP A 26 -10.58 3.16 -3.16
CA ASP A 26 -9.33 3.84 -2.87
C ASP A 26 -9.01 3.85 -1.38
N GLU A 27 -10.01 4.20 -0.53
CA GLU A 27 -9.86 4.11 0.93
C GLU A 27 -9.56 2.67 1.38
N TYR A 28 -10.22 1.69 0.78
CA TYR A 28 -10.02 0.28 1.11
C TYR A 28 -8.58 -0.16 0.81
N PHE A 29 -8.08 0.11 -0.40
CA PHE A 29 -6.73 -0.30 -0.77
C PHE A 29 -5.64 0.52 -0.06
N MET A 30 -5.90 1.80 0.22
CA MET A 30 -4.98 2.61 1.02
C MET A 30 -4.89 2.08 2.47
N ARG A 31 -5.99 1.68 3.09
CA ARG A 31 -5.97 1.02 4.41
C ARG A 31 -5.17 -0.28 4.37
N ILE A 32 -5.32 -1.09 3.32
CA ILE A 32 -4.53 -2.32 3.17
C ILE A 32 -3.05 -2.00 3.01
N SER A 33 -2.67 -0.94 2.27
CA SER A 33 -1.25 -0.55 2.17
C SER A 33 -0.66 -0.15 3.53
N HIS A 34 -1.44 0.48 4.40
CA HIS A 34 -1.04 0.76 5.78
C HIS A 34 -0.90 -0.53 6.61
N GLU A 35 -1.81 -1.49 6.44
CA GLU A 35 -1.68 -2.79 7.12
C GLU A 35 -0.44 -3.54 6.64
N VAL A 36 -0.17 -3.54 5.34
CA VAL A 36 1.05 -4.12 4.76
C VAL A 36 2.31 -3.46 5.34
N ALA A 37 2.29 -2.14 5.56
CA ALA A 37 3.40 -1.41 6.15
C ALA A 37 3.78 -1.91 7.56
N THR A 38 2.83 -2.48 8.32
CA THR A 38 3.09 -3.04 9.66
C THR A 38 4.09 -4.19 9.65
N ARG A 39 4.31 -4.81 8.48
CA ARG A 39 5.32 -5.86 8.28
C ARG A 39 6.71 -5.34 7.99
N SER A 40 6.89 -4.02 7.87
CA SER A 40 8.22 -3.42 7.66
C SER A 40 9.19 -3.84 8.75
N THR A 41 10.43 -4.12 8.34
CA THR A 41 11.56 -4.43 9.23
C THR A 41 12.54 -3.26 9.34
N CYS A 42 12.07 -2.05 9.02
CA CYS A 42 12.85 -0.82 9.10
C CYS A 42 12.41 0.00 10.33
N PRO A 43 13.29 0.21 11.34
CA PRO A 43 12.94 0.97 12.53
C PRO A 43 12.79 2.48 12.28
N ARG A 44 13.20 2.97 11.09
CA ARG A 44 13.15 4.41 10.75
C ARG A 44 11.83 4.81 10.10
N LEU A 45 11.27 3.96 9.25
CA LEU A 45 10.06 4.25 8.50
C LEU A 45 9.39 2.95 8.04
N ALA A 46 8.11 2.79 8.33
CA ALA A 46 7.30 1.68 7.83
C ALA A 46 6.55 2.13 6.56
N VAL A 47 6.82 1.46 5.45
CA VAL A 47 6.19 1.73 4.15
C VAL A 47 5.54 0.47 3.63
N GLY A 48 4.34 0.60 3.09
CA GLY A 48 3.60 -0.47 2.42
C GLY A 48 3.13 -0.06 1.04
N ALA A 49 3.09 -1.02 0.14
CA ALA A 49 2.59 -0.87 -1.21
C ALA A 49 1.66 -2.04 -1.59
N VAL A 50 0.60 -1.74 -2.34
CA VAL A 50 -0.38 -2.72 -2.82
C VAL A 50 -0.63 -2.47 -4.31
N ILE A 51 -0.38 -3.46 -5.16
CA ILE A 51 -0.66 -3.38 -6.59
C ILE A 51 -2.03 -4.00 -6.85
N VAL A 52 -2.89 -3.25 -7.55
CA VAL A 52 -4.30 -3.57 -7.76
C VAL A 52 -4.67 -3.44 -9.24
N ARG A 53 -5.44 -4.38 -9.76
CA ARG A 53 -6.09 -4.28 -11.07
C ARG A 53 -7.50 -4.88 -10.96
N ASP A 54 -8.49 -4.24 -11.59
CA ASP A 54 -9.89 -4.70 -11.60
C ASP A 54 -10.44 -4.97 -10.19
N LYS A 55 -10.10 -4.10 -9.22
CA LYS A 55 -10.47 -4.24 -7.80
C LYS A 55 -9.94 -5.52 -7.14
N ARG A 56 -8.88 -6.11 -7.67
CA ARG A 56 -8.19 -7.28 -7.12
C ARG A 56 -6.77 -6.92 -6.78
N ILE A 57 -6.33 -7.32 -5.59
CA ILE A 57 -4.93 -7.23 -5.19
C ILE A 57 -4.15 -8.27 -5.99
N LEU A 58 -3.12 -7.81 -6.70
CA LEU A 58 -2.19 -8.64 -7.44
C LEU A 58 -1.00 -9.05 -6.56
N THR A 59 -0.36 -8.06 -5.95
CA THR A 59 0.79 -8.26 -5.05
C THR A 59 0.82 -7.16 -3.98
N THR A 60 1.61 -7.42 -2.94
CA THR A 60 1.90 -6.46 -1.89
C THR A 60 3.41 -6.38 -1.66
N GLY A 61 3.88 -5.29 -1.07
CA GLY A 61 5.27 -5.14 -0.66
C GLY A 61 5.39 -4.21 0.54
N TYR A 62 6.35 -4.48 1.38
CA TYR A 62 6.76 -3.59 2.47
C TYR A 62 8.28 -3.39 2.40
N ASN A 63 8.77 -2.31 2.99
CA ASN A 63 10.21 -2.07 2.98
C ASN A 63 10.93 -2.99 3.98
N GLY A 64 11.97 -3.67 3.51
CA GLY A 64 12.69 -4.65 4.30
C GLY A 64 13.94 -5.15 3.58
N SER A 65 14.80 -5.87 4.32
CA SER A 65 16.01 -6.46 3.76
C SER A 65 15.67 -7.51 2.71
N PRO A 66 16.53 -7.70 1.71
CA PRO A 66 16.41 -8.80 0.77
C PRO A 66 16.37 -10.16 1.49
N SER A 67 15.69 -11.12 0.86
CA SER A 67 15.59 -12.48 1.40
C SER A 67 17.00 -13.07 1.66
N GLY A 68 17.16 -13.69 2.83
CA GLY A 68 18.43 -14.28 3.26
C GLY A 68 19.40 -13.31 3.93
N LEU A 69 19.11 -12.02 3.98
CA LEU A 69 19.89 -11.04 4.74
C LEU A 69 19.21 -10.69 6.08
N PRO A 70 20.00 -10.34 7.12
CA PRO A 70 19.45 -9.89 8.38
C PRO A 70 18.67 -8.60 8.22
N HIS A 71 17.63 -8.40 9.01
CA HIS A 71 16.83 -7.20 9.00
C HIS A 71 17.47 -6.03 9.76
N CYS A 72 17.02 -4.81 9.46
CA CYS A 72 17.52 -3.63 10.19
C CYS A 72 17.16 -3.68 11.67
N ASP A 73 16.05 -4.31 12.04
CA ASP A 73 15.67 -4.51 13.45
C ASP A 73 16.67 -5.38 14.21
N ASP A 74 17.34 -6.31 13.51
CA ASP A 74 18.29 -7.25 14.14
C ASP A 74 19.72 -6.67 14.21
N VAL A 75 20.17 -5.99 13.13
CA VAL A 75 21.58 -5.61 12.95
C VAL A 75 21.80 -4.11 12.69
N GLY A 76 20.75 -3.32 12.76
CA GLY A 76 20.78 -1.88 12.49
C GLY A 76 20.74 -1.53 11.00
N CYS A 77 20.52 -0.24 10.74
CA CYS A 77 20.47 0.31 9.39
C CYS A 77 21.86 0.47 8.78
N LEU A 78 22.00 0.16 7.50
CA LEU A 78 23.19 0.44 6.71
C LEU A 78 23.10 1.84 6.09
N ILE A 79 23.43 2.86 6.87
CA ILE A 79 23.28 4.26 6.44
C ILE A 79 24.42 4.67 5.51
N ARG A 80 24.06 5.35 4.42
CA ARG A 80 24.97 6.06 3.49
C ARG A 80 24.38 7.41 3.13
N ILE A 81 25.23 8.33 2.75
CA ILE A 81 24.80 9.60 2.16
C ILE A 81 24.58 9.36 0.66
N VAL A 82 23.38 9.57 0.20
CA VAL A 82 22.98 9.48 -1.22
C VAL A 82 22.28 10.78 -1.56
N ASP A 83 22.79 11.49 -2.55
CA ASP A 83 22.30 12.82 -2.98
C ASP A 83 22.12 13.80 -1.81
N GLY A 84 23.12 13.82 -0.90
CA GLY A 84 23.14 14.71 0.27
C GLY A 84 22.20 14.32 1.41
N ARG A 85 21.54 13.14 1.34
CA ARG A 85 20.60 12.65 2.36
C ARG A 85 21.05 11.31 2.93
N GLU A 86 20.79 11.10 4.22
CA GLU A 86 20.96 9.78 4.82
C GLU A 86 19.93 8.79 4.29
N SER A 87 20.42 7.72 3.69
CA SER A 87 19.60 6.63 3.17
C SER A 87 20.08 5.29 3.68
N CYS A 88 19.16 4.42 4.10
CA CYS A 88 19.49 3.05 4.42
C CYS A 88 19.62 2.24 3.12
N GLN A 89 20.79 1.65 2.90
CA GLN A 89 21.07 0.85 1.72
C GLN A 89 20.81 -0.65 1.93
N ARG A 90 20.33 -1.04 3.10
CA ARG A 90 20.01 -2.43 3.40
C ARG A 90 18.64 -2.84 2.86
N THR A 91 17.66 -1.93 2.92
CA THR A 91 16.26 -2.26 2.61
C THR A 91 15.93 -2.01 1.15
N LEU A 92 15.16 -2.92 0.56
CA LEU A 92 14.35 -2.64 -0.62
C LEU A 92 13.16 -1.75 -0.20
N HIS A 93 12.71 -0.90 -1.12
CA HIS A 93 11.49 -0.13 -0.91
C HIS A 93 10.24 -1.01 -1.07
N ALA A 94 9.13 -0.59 -0.50
CA ALA A 94 7.86 -1.33 -0.56
C ALA A 94 7.39 -1.56 -2.00
N GLU A 95 7.51 -0.52 -2.85
CA GLU A 95 7.14 -0.56 -4.26
C GLU A 95 8.02 -1.55 -5.05
N GLN A 96 9.34 -1.54 -4.77
CA GLN A 96 10.29 -2.49 -5.36
C GLN A 96 9.90 -3.92 -4.99
N ASN A 97 9.64 -4.19 -3.70
CA ASN A 97 9.23 -5.50 -3.25
C ASN A 97 7.91 -5.94 -3.90
N ALA A 98 6.91 -5.07 -4.02
CA ALA A 98 5.65 -5.40 -4.67
C ALA A 98 5.85 -5.81 -6.15
N ILE A 99 6.70 -5.09 -6.89
CA ILE A 99 7.03 -5.40 -8.28
C ILE A 99 7.84 -6.70 -8.38
N ILE A 100 8.82 -6.90 -7.50
CA ILE A 100 9.64 -8.12 -7.46
C ILE A 100 8.76 -9.33 -7.14
N GLN A 101 7.84 -9.23 -6.19
CA GLN A 101 6.89 -10.32 -5.89
C GLN A 101 6.01 -10.65 -7.09
N ALA A 102 5.55 -9.65 -7.84
CA ALA A 102 4.81 -9.88 -9.07
C ALA A 102 5.66 -10.67 -10.10
N ALA A 103 6.90 -10.25 -10.31
CA ALA A 103 7.82 -10.93 -11.22
C ALA A 103 8.13 -12.37 -10.77
N TYR A 104 8.39 -12.55 -9.47
CA TYR A 104 8.71 -13.86 -8.89
C TYR A 104 7.57 -14.87 -9.05
N HIS A 105 6.32 -14.42 -8.91
CA HIS A 105 5.13 -15.25 -9.02
C HIS A 105 4.51 -15.28 -10.44
N GLY A 106 5.13 -14.63 -11.43
CA GLY A 106 4.63 -14.60 -12.80
C GLY A 106 3.32 -13.81 -12.97
N VAL A 107 3.09 -12.79 -12.12
CA VAL A 107 1.88 -11.96 -12.14
C VAL A 107 2.15 -10.70 -12.95
N SER A 108 1.43 -10.50 -14.06
CA SER A 108 1.51 -9.24 -14.81
C SER A 108 0.85 -8.10 -14.05
N VAL A 109 1.57 -6.98 -13.92
CA VAL A 109 1.08 -5.73 -13.31
C VAL A 109 0.77 -4.64 -14.32
N THR A 110 0.85 -4.96 -15.62
CA THR A 110 0.54 -4.00 -16.70
C THR A 110 -0.88 -3.46 -16.57
N GLY A 111 -1.03 -2.13 -16.63
CA GLY A 111 -2.31 -1.44 -16.50
C GLY A 111 -2.88 -1.42 -15.08
N ALA A 112 -2.11 -1.85 -14.08
CA ALA A 112 -2.51 -1.79 -12.67
C ALA A 112 -2.35 -0.38 -12.08
N SER A 113 -2.95 -0.18 -10.89
CA SER A 113 -2.67 0.93 -9.99
C SER A 113 -1.85 0.43 -8.79
N ILE A 114 -0.97 1.25 -8.24
CA ILE A 114 -0.24 0.97 -7.01
C ILE A 114 -0.63 1.97 -5.92
N TYR A 115 -0.98 1.46 -4.74
CA TYR A 115 -1.30 2.24 -3.54
C TYR A 115 -0.11 2.19 -2.60
N CYS A 116 0.45 3.34 -2.26
CA CYS A 116 1.63 3.47 -1.42
C CYS A 116 1.32 4.34 -0.19
N THR A 117 1.80 3.95 0.97
CA THR A 117 1.69 4.79 2.17
C THR A 117 2.48 6.09 2.06
N HIS A 118 3.52 6.11 1.21
CA HIS A 118 4.41 7.26 0.97
C HIS A 118 4.60 7.49 -0.53
N GLN A 119 4.95 8.73 -0.90
CA GLN A 119 5.30 9.07 -2.27
C GLN A 119 6.51 8.24 -2.72
N PRO A 120 6.40 7.52 -3.86
CA PRO A 120 7.52 6.81 -4.45
C PRO A 120 8.67 7.75 -4.81
N CYS A 121 9.91 7.34 -4.51
CA CYS A 121 11.10 8.05 -4.94
C CYS A 121 11.37 7.86 -6.45
N LEU A 122 12.30 8.63 -6.99
CA LEU A 122 12.68 8.58 -8.41
C LEU A 122 12.96 7.15 -8.90
N MET A 123 13.69 6.34 -8.12
CA MET A 123 14.01 4.97 -8.51
C MET A 123 12.75 4.09 -8.59
N CYS A 124 11.84 4.23 -7.64
CA CYS A 124 10.57 3.50 -7.63
C CYS A 124 9.66 3.92 -8.78
N VAL A 125 9.58 5.24 -9.08
CA VAL A 125 8.80 5.76 -10.23
C VAL A 125 9.29 5.13 -11.53
N LYS A 126 10.59 5.08 -11.78
CA LYS A 126 11.17 4.44 -12.97
C LYS A 126 10.79 2.96 -13.08
N MET A 127 10.84 2.23 -11.97
CA MET A 127 10.47 0.81 -11.94
C MET A 127 8.97 0.62 -12.18
N ILE A 128 8.13 1.46 -11.56
CA ILE A 128 6.66 1.45 -11.71
C ILE A 128 6.28 1.67 -13.18
N MET A 129 6.86 2.69 -13.82
CA MET A 129 6.63 2.98 -15.24
C MET A 129 7.04 1.82 -16.14
N ASN A 130 8.25 1.29 -15.91
CA ASN A 130 8.79 0.20 -16.73
C ASN A 130 8.06 -1.14 -16.52
N ALA A 131 7.40 -1.33 -15.37
CA ALA A 131 6.52 -2.46 -15.10
C ALA A 131 5.13 -2.33 -15.77
N GLY A 132 4.84 -1.18 -16.39
CA GLY A 132 3.57 -0.91 -17.06
C GLY A 132 2.42 -0.56 -16.13
N ILE A 133 2.70 -0.15 -14.89
CA ILE A 133 1.70 0.39 -13.95
C ILE A 133 1.33 1.79 -14.41
N GLY A 134 0.04 2.11 -14.50
CA GLY A 134 -0.47 3.36 -15.07
C GLY A 134 -0.79 4.43 -14.03
N GLU A 135 -0.95 4.07 -12.78
CA GLU A 135 -1.37 5.01 -11.72
C GLU A 135 -0.71 4.68 -10.39
N VAL A 136 -0.28 5.73 -9.70
CA VAL A 136 0.21 5.70 -8.31
C VAL A 136 -0.73 6.52 -7.44
N ARG A 137 -1.20 5.94 -6.35
CA ARG A 137 -1.92 6.63 -5.27
C ARG A 137 -1.11 6.55 -4.00
N TYR A 138 -0.84 7.71 -3.37
CA TYR A 138 0.02 7.77 -2.18
C TYR A 138 -0.55 8.70 -1.11
N ALA A 139 -0.38 8.30 0.17
CA ALA A 139 -0.97 9.04 1.29
C ALA A 139 -0.06 10.17 1.80
N GLY A 140 1.24 9.98 1.83
CA GLY A 140 2.17 10.94 2.42
C GLY A 140 3.57 10.83 1.85
N GLY A 141 4.57 11.24 2.64
CA GLY A 141 5.99 11.11 2.30
C GLY A 141 6.66 12.44 2.00
N TYR A 142 7.97 12.37 1.79
CA TYR A 142 8.77 13.53 1.42
C TYR A 142 8.61 13.81 -0.08
N PRO A 143 8.44 15.08 -0.47
CA PRO A 143 8.38 15.44 -1.88
C PRO A 143 9.68 15.05 -2.59
N ASP A 144 9.54 14.39 -3.74
CA ASP A 144 10.63 14.15 -4.69
C ASP A 144 10.23 14.82 -6.02
N PRO A 145 10.64 16.09 -6.25
CA PRO A 145 10.25 16.84 -7.45
C PRO A 145 10.65 16.16 -8.75
N LEU A 146 11.86 15.57 -8.79
CA LEU A 146 12.35 14.88 -9.97
C LEU A 146 11.55 13.62 -10.30
N ALA A 147 11.09 12.89 -9.26
CA ALA A 147 10.18 11.78 -9.45
C ALA A 147 8.84 12.22 -10.06
N MET A 148 8.32 13.38 -9.64
CA MET A 148 7.07 13.94 -10.18
C MET A 148 7.24 14.42 -11.63
N GLU A 149 8.36 15.08 -11.95
CA GLU A 149 8.69 15.52 -13.32
C GLU A 149 8.76 14.32 -14.27
N LEU A 150 9.51 13.29 -13.89
CA LEU A 150 9.68 12.08 -14.70
C LEU A 150 8.35 11.31 -14.86
N ALA A 151 7.54 11.22 -13.81
CA ALA A 151 6.22 10.61 -13.87
C ALA A 151 5.32 11.34 -14.89
N ALA A 152 5.32 12.69 -14.86
CA ALA A 152 4.55 13.51 -15.78
C ALA A 152 5.03 13.35 -17.22
N GLU A 153 6.34 13.34 -17.46
CA GLU A 153 6.93 13.13 -18.78
C GLU A 153 6.54 11.76 -19.35
N GLY A 154 6.54 10.73 -18.52
CA GLY A 154 6.18 9.35 -18.91
C GLY A 154 4.69 9.04 -18.90
N GLY A 155 3.83 9.99 -18.53
CA GLY A 155 2.37 9.82 -18.49
C GLY A 155 1.88 8.96 -17.30
N LEU A 156 2.72 8.72 -16.28
CA LEU A 156 2.31 8.04 -15.05
C LEU A 156 1.48 8.98 -14.19
N GLN A 157 0.26 8.57 -13.86
CA GLN A 157 -0.60 9.37 -13.00
C GLN A 157 -0.15 9.27 -11.54
N MET A 158 0.14 10.40 -10.91
CA MET A 158 0.53 10.50 -9.50
C MET A 158 -0.58 11.22 -8.74
N VAL A 159 -1.33 10.49 -7.93
CA VAL A 159 -2.50 11.01 -7.19
C VAL A 159 -2.21 10.96 -5.69
N ARG A 160 -2.21 12.11 -5.03
CA ARG A 160 -2.14 12.15 -3.58
C ARG A 160 -3.52 11.85 -2.99
N PHE A 161 -3.54 10.95 -2.01
CA PHE A 161 -4.75 10.52 -1.30
C PHE A 161 -5.08 11.46 -0.13
#